data_2f1b9307f4d46dd101f2550b194f2827
#
_entry.id   2f1b9307f4d46dd101f2550b194f2827
#
_cell.length_a   1.000
_cell.length_b   1.000
_cell.length_c   1.000
_cell.angle_alpha   90.00
_cell.angle_beta   90.00
_cell.angle_gamma   90.00
#
_symmetry.space_group_name_H-M   'P 1'
#
loop_
_entity.id
_entity.type
_entity.pdbx_description
1 polymer ?
#
loop_
_entity_poly.entity_id
_entity_poly.type
_entity_poly.pdbx_seq_one_letter_code
_entity_poly.pdbx_strand_id
1 'polypeptide(L)'
;MSEQDHPLPSDTFCILPWIHLSTRPDGSMRVCCTANASSVGATNDKEHGGRVGIVKTEDGKPANLNNSDLDSAWNNTYMRSVRQMMIAGEKPASCLKCYKEEAAGHRSKRQWETQYWINNGIDPNQLIEDTYEDGSTDAKLVYIDIRMGTKCQLGCVMCSPHDSSGWVKDWQKLYPKIENPSLKETMVWANKGKEFGASYNWHKDNPVFWDQFYAQIPNMKQLYFAGGESTVIAEHYEILD
;
A
#
# COMPACT_ATOMS: atom_id res chain seq x y z
N MET A 1 1.29 0.07 32.18
CA MET A 1 2.38 -0.59 31.45
C MET A 1 3.35 0.52 31.08
N SER A 2 4.58 0.48 31.61
CA SER A 2 5.62 1.45 31.29
C SER A 2 5.92 1.40 29.80
N GLU A 3 5.83 2.54 29.09
CA GLU A 3 6.42 2.70 27.77
C GLU A 3 7.90 2.34 27.91
N GLN A 4 8.27 1.19 27.38
CA GLN A 4 9.68 0.87 27.21
C GLN A 4 10.16 1.79 26.09
N ASP A 5 11.03 2.72 26.45
CA ASP A 5 11.67 3.65 25.53
C ASP A 5 12.70 2.85 24.72
N HIS A 6 12.23 2.20 23.65
CA HIS A 6 13.12 1.60 22.67
C HIS A 6 13.58 2.72 21.72
N PRO A 7 14.87 3.09 21.76
CA PRO A 7 15.37 4.11 20.85
C PRO A 7 15.14 3.64 19.40
N LEU A 8 14.47 4.46 18.62
CA LEU A 8 14.27 4.18 17.21
C LEU A 8 15.59 4.37 16.44
N PRO A 9 15.82 3.60 15.38
CA PRO A 9 17.05 3.71 14.56
C PRO A 9 17.28 5.12 13.99
N SER A 10 16.21 5.87 13.72
CA SER A 10 16.26 7.27 13.32
C SER A 10 14.92 7.97 13.60
N ASP A 11 14.92 9.31 13.59
CA ASP A 11 13.71 10.12 13.75
C ASP A 11 12.70 9.93 12.59
N THR A 12 13.16 9.44 11.45
CA THR A 12 12.31 9.19 10.27
C THR A 12 11.90 7.74 10.13
N PHE A 13 12.37 6.87 11.01
CA PHE A 13 12.10 5.43 10.95
C PHE A 13 10.61 5.12 11.01
N CYS A 14 10.18 4.20 10.16
CA CYS A 14 8.87 3.55 10.18
C CYS A 14 9.06 2.05 10.04
N ILE A 15 8.47 1.26 10.90
CA ILE A 15 8.63 -0.20 10.90
C ILE A 15 8.04 -0.87 9.64
N LEU A 16 7.01 -0.27 9.04
CA LEU A 16 6.21 -0.89 7.97
C LEU A 16 7.02 -1.33 6.73
N PRO A 17 8.02 -0.60 6.23
CA PRO A 17 8.82 -1.06 5.08
C PRO A 17 9.57 -2.38 5.30
N TRP A 18 9.69 -2.84 6.55
CA TRP A 18 10.37 -4.09 6.92
C TRP A 18 9.43 -5.26 7.20
N ILE A 19 8.15 -4.99 7.45
CA ILE A 19 7.21 -6.04 7.91
C ILE A 19 5.89 -6.04 7.17
N HIS A 20 5.65 -5.07 6.26
CA HIS A 20 4.33 -4.82 5.68
C HIS A 20 4.38 -4.53 4.18
N LEU A 21 3.38 -5.02 3.48
CA LEU A 21 3.05 -4.64 2.11
C LEU A 21 1.55 -4.41 1.99
N SER A 22 1.15 -3.44 1.16
CA SER A 22 -0.25 -3.17 0.86
C SER A 22 -0.51 -3.35 -0.63
N THR A 23 -1.57 -4.07 -0.99
CA THR A 23 -2.05 -4.15 -2.37
C THR A 23 -3.19 -3.15 -2.61
N ARG A 24 -3.46 -2.87 -3.87
CA ARG A 24 -4.63 -2.11 -4.31
C ARG A 24 -5.55 -3.00 -5.14
N PRO A 25 -6.82 -2.60 -5.35
CA PRO A 25 -7.76 -3.40 -6.15
C PRO A 25 -7.22 -3.76 -7.53
N ASP A 26 -6.46 -2.87 -8.16
CA ASP A 26 -5.86 -3.07 -9.49
C ASP A 26 -4.57 -3.91 -9.49
N GLY A 27 -4.18 -4.46 -8.34
CA GLY A 27 -2.97 -5.27 -8.17
C GLY A 27 -1.68 -4.46 -7.98
N SER A 28 -1.72 -3.13 -8.00
CA SER A 28 -0.52 -2.35 -7.69
C SER A 28 -0.16 -2.47 -6.21
N MET A 29 1.14 -2.55 -5.91
CA MET A 29 1.66 -2.73 -4.56
C MET A 29 2.19 -1.42 -4.00
N ARG A 30 2.13 -1.27 -2.67
CA ARG A 30 2.50 -0.05 -1.95
C ARG A 30 3.29 -0.38 -0.70
N VAL A 31 4.17 0.55 -0.32
CA VAL A 31 4.92 0.48 0.95
C VAL A 31 3.97 0.39 2.14
N CYS A 32 2.89 1.15 2.13
CA CYS A 32 1.78 1.04 3.09
C CYS A 32 0.50 1.68 2.54
N CYS A 33 -0.64 1.47 3.19
CA CYS A 33 -1.93 1.96 2.73
C CYS A 33 -2.04 3.50 2.69
N THR A 34 -1.22 4.23 3.47
CA THR A 34 -1.19 5.70 3.48
C THR A 34 -0.10 6.28 2.56
N ALA A 35 0.86 5.46 2.11
CA ALA A 35 1.84 5.89 1.14
C ALA A 35 1.13 6.40 -0.11
N ASN A 36 1.56 7.56 -0.64
CA ASN A 36 0.90 8.22 -1.75
C ASN A 36 -0.61 8.44 -1.56
N ALA A 37 -1.08 8.56 -0.35
CA ALA A 37 -2.34 9.25 -0.20
C ALA A 37 -2.12 10.61 -0.84
N SER A 38 -2.69 10.82 -2.01
CA SER A 38 -2.61 12.01 -2.83
C SER A 38 -2.88 13.26 -1.99
N SER A 39 -1.91 13.60 -1.16
CA SER A 39 -1.89 14.89 -0.55
C SER A 39 -1.58 15.85 -1.67
N VAL A 40 -2.47 16.79 -1.85
CA VAL A 40 -2.26 18.01 -2.61
C VAL A 40 -0.79 18.43 -2.44
N GLY A 41 -0.03 18.35 -3.52
CA GLY A 41 1.41 18.65 -3.53
C GLY A 41 2.36 17.46 -3.79
N ALA A 42 1.94 16.21 -3.66
CA ALA A 42 2.73 15.06 -4.10
C ALA A 42 2.55 14.74 -5.60
N THR A 43 1.67 15.48 -6.26
CA THR A 43 1.31 15.30 -7.67
C THR A 43 2.37 15.80 -8.64
N ASN A 44 3.39 16.50 -8.17
CA ASN A 44 4.45 17.05 -9.03
C ASN A 44 5.69 16.15 -9.13
N ASP A 45 5.63 14.93 -8.63
CA ASP A 45 6.70 13.96 -8.85
C ASP A 45 6.61 13.39 -10.27
N LYS A 46 7.03 14.21 -11.23
CA LYS A 46 7.12 13.83 -12.64
C LYS A 46 8.13 12.70 -12.87
N GLU A 47 9.16 12.61 -12.03
CA GLU A 47 10.18 11.57 -12.10
C GLU A 47 9.61 10.19 -11.82
N HIS A 48 8.54 10.12 -11.02
CA HIS A 48 7.93 8.86 -10.62
C HIS A 48 6.53 8.65 -11.24
N GLY A 49 6.20 9.33 -12.31
CA GLY A 49 4.93 9.17 -13.03
C GLY A 49 3.69 9.53 -12.20
N GLY A 50 3.81 10.45 -11.23
CA GLY A 50 2.71 10.92 -10.39
C GLY A 50 2.15 9.89 -9.42
N ARG A 51 2.80 8.73 -9.25
CA ARG A 51 2.36 7.64 -8.36
C ARG A 51 3.40 7.36 -7.29
N VAL A 52 3.72 8.38 -6.50
CA VAL A 52 4.55 8.24 -5.31
C VAL A 52 3.94 7.18 -4.38
N GLY A 53 4.74 6.26 -3.85
CA GLY A 53 4.28 5.21 -2.91
C GLY A 53 3.82 3.90 -3.56
N ILE A 54 3.70 3.84 -4.86
CA ILE A 54 3.58 2.57 -5.59
C ILE A 54 4.97 1.94 -5.68
N VAL A 55 5.09 0.69 -5.27
CA VAL A 55 6.31 -0.10 -5.44
C VAL A 55 6.61 -0.21 -6.93
N LYS A 56 7.87 -0.09 -7.31
CA LYS A 56 8.32 -0.07 -8.70
C LYS A 56 9.20 -1.28 -8.99
N THR A 57 9.08 -1.78 -10.19
CA THR A 57 10.01 -2.78 -10.76
C THR A 57 11.36 -2.15 -11.04
N GLU A 58 12.38 -2.95 -11.31
CA GLU A 58 13.76 -2.51 -11.57
C GLU A 58 13.86 -1.53 -12.77
N ASP A 59 12.96 -1.64 -13.73
CA ASP A 59 12.84 -0.72 -14.87
C ASP A 59 12.02 0.56 -14.56
N GLY A 60 11.69 0.79 -13.27
CA GLY A 60 10.99 1.97 -12.79
C GLY A 60 9.48 2.00 -13.05
N LYS A 61 8.90 0.94 -13.62
CA LYS A 61 7.45 0.84 -13.82
C LYS A 61 6.73 0.44 -12.52
N PRO A 62 5.46 0.80 -12.35
CA PRO A 62 4.68 0.34 -11.20
C PRO A 62 4.66 -1.19 -11.13
N ALA A 63 5.09 -1.76 -10.00
CA ALA A 63 4.94 -3.18 -9.73
C ALA A 63 3.46 -3.50 -9.54
N ASN A 64 2.98 -4.50 -10.28
CA ASN A 64 1.57 -4.85 -10.29
C ASN A 64 1.42 -6.37 -10.31
N LEU A 65 0.55 -6.91 -9.51
CA LEU A 65 0.31 -8.35 -9.36
C LEU A 65 -0.29 -9.02 -10.61
N ASN A 66 -0.59 -8.28 -11.68
CA ASN A 66 -0.88 -8.88 -12.99
C ASN A 66 0.39 -9.25 -13.77
N ASN A 67 1.57 -8.76 -13.38
CA ASN A 67 2.83 -8.97 -14.10
C ASN A 67 4.06 -9.04 -13.18
N SER A 68 3.86 -9.12 -11.88
CA SER A 68 4.90 -9.17 -10.86
C SER A 68 4.44 -10.07 -9.72
N ASP A 69 5.31 -10.34 -8.79
CA ASP A 69 5.06 -11.20 -7.64
C ASP A 69 5.48 -10.51 -6.32
N LEU A 70 5.23 -11.18 -5.20
CA LEU A 70 5.47 -10.65 -3.87
C LEU A 70 6.97 -10.51 -3.59
N ASP A 71 7.77 -11.52 -3.91
CA ASP A 71 9.19 -11.54 -3.60
C ASP A 71 9.95 -10.48 -4.42
N SER A 72 9.61 -10.34 -5.71
CA SER A 72 10.15 -9.29 -6.57
C SER A 72 9.80 -7.89 -6.07
N ALA A 73 8.64 -7.71 -5.44
CA ALA A 73 8.25 -6.42 -4.87
C ALA A 73 8.94 -6.12 -3.55
N TRP A 74 9.18 -7.15 -2.73
CA TRP A 74 9.66 -7.00 -1.36
C TRP A 74 11.05 -6.39 -1.25
N ASN A 75 11.98 -6.84 -2.09
CA ASN A 75 13.37 -6.38 -2.10
C ASN A 75 13.77 -5.67 -3.39
N ASN A 76 12.84 -5.09 -4.14
CA ASN A 76 13.21 -4.32 -5.32
C ASN A 76 13.90 -2.99 -4.96
N THR A 77 14.51 -2.35 -5.95
CA THR A 77 15.27 -1.11 -5.81
C THR A 77 14.47 -0.02 -5.08
N TYR A 78 13.17 0.10 -5.34
CA TYR A 78 12.35 1.11 -4.70
C TYR A 78 12.15 0.85 -3.19
N MET A 79 11.83 -0.37 -2.79
CA MET A 79 11.68 -0.73 -1.37
C MET A 79 13.00 -0.62 -0.62
N ARG A 80 14.11 -1.04 -1.25
CA ARG A 80 15.46 -0.88 -0.71
C ARG A 80 15.79 0.59 -0.46
N SER A 81 15.54 1.48 -1.43
CA SER A 81 15.79 2.91 -1.27
C SER A 81 14.96 3.53 -0.14
N VAL A 82 13.71 3.12 0.04
CA VAL A 82 12.86 3.59 1.17
C VAL A 82 13.47 3.21 2.52
N ARG A 83 13.97 1.98 2.67
CA ARG A 83 14.64 1.52 3.89
C ARG A 83 15.94 2.28 4.14
N GLN A 84 16.81 2.39 3.12
CA GLN A 84 18.07 3.14 3.23
C GLN A 84 17.85 4.59 3.66
N MET A 85 16.89 5.30 3.03
CA MET A 85 16.57 6.68 3.41
C MET A 85 16.13 6.77 4.87
N MET A 86 15.27 5.86 5.34
CA MET A 86 14.83 5.86 6.74
C MET A 86 15.96 5.55 7.72
N ILE A 87 16.88 4.64 7.38
CA ILE A 87 18.06 4.37 8.19
C ILE A 87 18.97 5.61 8.26
N ALA A 88 19.14 6.30 7.13
CA ALA A 88 19.94 7.52 7.04
C ALA A 88 19.29 8.77 7.70
N GLY A 89 18.07 8.64 8.26
CA GLY A 89 17.35 9.78 8.82
C GLY A 89 16.69 10.68 7.78
N GLU A 90 16.60 10.23 6.54
CA GLU A 90 15.95 10.94 5.44
C GLU A 90 14.45 10.61 5.37
N LYS A 91 13.69 11.49 4.70
CA LYS A 91 12.23 11.36 4.57
C LYS A 91 11.86 10.88 3.16
N PRO A 92 11.53 9.59 2.96
CA PRO A 92 11.08 9.13 1.64
C PRO A 92 9.85 9.91 1.15
N ALA A 93 9.85 10.28 -0.13
CA ALA A 93 8.74 11.03 -0.75
C ALA A 93 7.38 10.32 -0.60
N SER A 94 7.38 8.98 -0.62
CA SER A 94 6.20 8.16 -0.40
C SER A 94 5.59 8.30 1.00
N CYS A 95 6.36 8.77 1.99
CA CYS A 95 6.00 8.82 3.41
C CYS A 95 5.66 10.24 3.90
N LEU A 96 5.70 11.26 3.03
CA LEU A 96 5.52 12.67 3.39
C LEU A 96 4.21 12.97 4.12
N LYS A 97 3.16 12.18 3.93
CA LYS A 97 1.89 12.37 4.64
C LYS A 97 2.10 12.28 6.16
N CYS A 98 2.76 11.22 6.64
CA CYS A 98 3.01 11.03 8.06
C CYS A 98 3.87 12.16 8.64
N TYR A 99 4.93 12.55 7.97
CA TYR A 99 5.79 13.65 8.45
C TYR A 99 5.09 15.02 8.48
N LYS A 100 4.14 15.26 7.55
CA LYS A 100 3.30 16.48 7.59
C LYS A 100 2.31 16.46 8.75
N GLU A 101 1.70 15.31 9.02
CA GLU A 101 0.81 15.13 10.17
C GLU A 101 1.57 15.39 11.49
N GLU A 102 2.77 14.83 11.61
CA GLU A 102 3.64 15.03 12.78
C GLU A 102 4.09 16.49 12.96
N ALA A 103 4.48 17.16 11.87
CA ALA A 103 4.82 18.58 11.90
C ALA A 103 3.64 19.47 12.28
N ALA A 104 2.40 19.02 12.06
CA ALA A 104 1.18 19.68 12.50
C ALA A 104 0.74 19.29 13.92
N GLY A 105 1.54 18.51 14.66
CA GLY A 105 1.25 18.07 16.02
C GLY A 105 0.30 16.87 16.11
N HIS A 106 0.03 16.18 15.03
CA HIS A 106 -0.79 14.97 15.03
C HIS A 106 0.04 13.71 15.11
N ARG A 107 -0.49 12.70 15.78
CA ARG A 107 0.12 11.37 15.77
C ARG A 107 -0.17 10.68 14.44
N SER A 108 0.88 10.37 13.68
CA SER A 108 0.80 9.76 12.37
C SER A 108 0.62 8.24 12.39
N LYS A 109 0.23 7.64 11.25
CA LYS A 109 0.21 6.19 11.08
C LYS A 109 1.60 5.58 11.33
N ARG A 110 2.69 6.23 10.92
CA ARG A 110 4.07 5.79 11.15
C ARG A 110 4.32 5.56 12.65
N GLN A 111 4.00 6.54 13.47
CA GLN A 111 4.18 6.47 14.93
C GLN A 111 3.27 5.43 15.58
N TRP A 112 2.01 5.34 15.12
CA TRP A 112 1.06 4.35 15.60
C TRP A 112 1.54 2.92 15.32
N GLU A 113 1.87 2.62 14.08
CA GLU A 113 2.29 1.28 13.66
C GLU A 113 3.61 0.89 14.29
N THR A 114 4.59 1.79 14.33
CA THR A 114 5.88 1.51 14.94
C THR A 114 5.70 1.14 16.41
N GLN A 115 4.94 1.92 17.18
CA GLN A 115 4.70 1.60 18.59
C GLN A 115 3.89 0.31 18.77
N TYR A 116 2.87 0.10 17.93
CA TYR A 116 2.05 -1.11 17.97
C TYR A 116 2.91 -2.37 17.77
N TRP A 117 3.75 -2.37 16.76
CA TRP A 117 4.56 -3.55 16.43
C TRP A 117 5.70 -3.79 17.42
N ILE A 118 6.29 -2.74 17.98
CA ILE A 118 7.25 -2.86 19.10
C ILE A 118 6.54 -3.54 20.29
N ASN A 119 5.36 -3.08 20.67
CA ASN A 119 4.59 -3.67 21.75
C ASN A 119 4.16 -5.13 21.49
N ASN A 120 4.16 -5.54 20.21
CA ASN A 120 3.88 -6.92 19.78
C ASN A 120 5.17 -7.74 19.50
N GLY A 121 6.31 -7.27 20.01
CA GLY A 121 7.56 -8.02 20.04
C GLY A 121 8.39 -7.95 18.76
N ILE A 122 8.20 -6.93 17.93
CA ILE A 122 9.10 -6.66 16.79
C ILE A 122 10.17 -5.65 17.27
N ASP A 123 11.42 -6.03 17.21
CA ASP A 123 12.56 -5.16 17.57
C ASP A 123 13.02 -4.37 16.34
N PRO A 124 12.92 -3.03 16.35
CA PRO A 124 13.42 -2.19 15.26
C PRO A 124 14.91 -2.34 15.01
N ASN A 125 15.72 -2.57 16.05
CA ASN A 125 17.17 -2.71 15.89
C ASN A 125 17.51 -4.01 15.17
N GLN A 126 16.82 -5.10 15.49
CA GLN A 126 16.99 -6.37 14.78
C GLN A 126 16.62 -6.23 13.30
N LEU A 127 15.56 -5.48 12.97
CA LEU A 127 15.19 -5.23 11.56
C LEU A 127 16.30 -4.49 10.80
N ILE A 128 17.03 -3.59 11.47
CA ILE A 128 18.18 -2.90 10.87
C ILE A 128 19.37 -3.84 10.72
N GLU A 129 19.65 -4.67 11.71
CA GLU A 129 20.71 -5.69 11.64
C GLU A 129 20.45 -6.70 10.50
N ASP A 130 19.18 -7.04 10.25
CA ASP A 130 18.74 -7.90 9.15
C ASP A 130 18.72 -7.19 7.79
N THR A 131 19.15 -5.92 7.72
CA THR A 131 19.13 -5.11 6.50
C THR A 131 20.55 -4.94 5.95
N TYR A 132 20.74 -5.34 4.70
CA TYR A 132 22.03 -5.22 4.01
C TYR A 132 22.31 -3.77 3.57
N GLU A 133 23.56 -3.49 3.22
CA GLU A 133 24.00 -2.14 2.79
C GLU A 133 23.20 -1.61 1.60
N ASP A 134 22.72 -2.49 0.72
CA ASP A 134 21.91 -2.12 -0.45
C ASP A 134 20.42 -1.88 -0.11
N GLY A 135 20.03 -2.01 1.18
CA GLY A 135 18.67 -1.84 1.66
C GLY A 135 17.77 -3.07 1.46
N SER A 136 18.28 -4.18 0.95
CA SER A 136 17.58 -5.45 0.99
C SER A 136 17.51 -5.99 2.42
N THR A 137 16.55 -6.84 2.73
CA THR A 137 16.35 -7.35 4.09
C THR A 137 15.89 -8.81 4.08
N ASP A 138 16.32 -9.55 5.10
CA ASP A 138 15.82 -10.88 5.40
C ASP A 138 14.59 -10.88 6.34
N ALA A 139 14.17 -9.69 6.78
CA ALA A 139 12.96 -9.52 7.57
C ALA A 139 11.75 -10.13 6.86
N LYS A 140 10.85 -10.73 7.64
CA LYS A 140 9.69 -11.46 7.11
C LYS A 140 8.47 -10.55 7.03
N LEU A 141 7.61 -10.83 6.04
CA LEU A 141 6.31 -10.19 5.94
C LEU A 141 5.42 -10.67 7.11
N VAL A 142 5.06 -9.74 7.98
CA VAL A 142 4.31 -9.99 9.22
C VAL A 142 2.87 -9.49 9.13
N TYR A 143 2.67 -8.46 8.30
CA TYR A 143 1.40 -7.80 8.10
C TYR A 143 1.18 -7.50 6.63
N ILE A 144 0.04 -7.90 6.08
CA ILE A 144 -0.37 -7.54 4.72
C ILE A 144 -1.76 -6.88 4.70
N ASP A 145 -1.89 -5.81 3.92
CA ASP A 145 -3.17 -5.18 3.55
C ASP A 145 -3.50 -5.63 2.11
N ILE A 146 -4.44 -6.58 1.99
CA ILE A 146 -4.76 -7.22 0.71
C ILE A 146 -6.12 -6.74 0.18
N ARG A 147 -6.16 -6.37 -1.12
CA ARG A 147 -7.35 -5.83 -1.80
C ARG A 147 -7.58 -6.55 -3.11
N MET A 148 -8.44 -7.56 -3.07
CA MET A 148 -8.72 -8.45 -4.19
C MET A 148 -9.80 -7.88 -5.12
N GLY A 149 -9.40 -6.96 -6.03
CA GLY A 149 -10.31 -6.37 -7.00
C GLY A 149 -11.35 -5.41 -6.43
N THR A 150 -12.41 -5.18 -7.19
CA THR A 150 -13.43 -4.15 -6.91
C THR A 150 -14.83 -4.71 -6.71
N LYS A 151 -14.99 -6.04 -6.69
CA LYS A 151 -16.32 -6.66 -6.55
C LYS A 151 -17.00 -6.17 -5.27
N CYS A 152 -18.17 -5.52 -5.40
CA CYS A 152 -18.90 -4.93 -4.30
C CYS A 152 -20.34 -4.71 -4.69
N GLN A 153 -21.28 -5.01 -3.79
CA GLN A 153 -22.71 -4.73 -3.96
C GLN A 153 -23.16 -3.43 -3.26
N LEU A 154 -22.23 -2.75 -2.56
CA LEU A 154 -22.54 -1.54 -1.80
C LEU A 154 -22.26 -0.27 -2.62
N GLY A 155 -23.06 0.77 -2.38
CA GLY A 155 -22.94 2.11 -2.98
C GLY A 155 -22.46 3.16 -1.95
N CYS A 156 -21.38 2.91 -1.22
CA CYS A 156 -20.85 3.85 -0.23
C CYS A 156 -20.41 5.17 -0.88
N VAL A 157 -20.86 6.30 -0.37
CA VAL A 157 -20.63 7.63 -0.97
C VAL A 157 -19.16 8.04 -1.07
N MET A 158 -18.28 7.43 -0.29
CA MET A 158 -16.84 7.69 -0.31
C MET A 158 -16.09 6.85 -1.35
N CYS A 159 -16.76 5.89 -1.99
CA CYS A 159 -16.15 5.00 -2.98
C CYS A 159 -16.27 5.53 -4.40
N SER A 160 -15.37 5.09 -5.26
CA SER A 160 -15.40 5.27 -6.71
C SER A 160 -15.44 3.89 -7.41
N PRO A 161 -15.63 3.83 -8.73
CA PRO A 161 -15.51 2.57 -9.48
C PRO A 161 -14.17 1.87 -9.31
N HIS A 162 -13.11 2.60 -8.95
CA HIS A 162 -11.78 2.03 -8.65
C HIS A 162 -11.79 1.13 -7.40
N ASP A 163 -12.67 1.41 -6.45
CA ASP A 163 -12.74 0.68 -5.17
C ASP A 163 -14.04 -0.14 -5.03
N SER A 164 -15.06 0.13 -5.87
CA SER A 164 -16.35 -0.56 -5.80
C SER A 164 -17.01 -0.67 -7.17
N SER A 165 -17.26 -1.90 -7.61
CA SER A 165 -18.01 -2.18 -8.85
C SER A 165 -19.46 -1.70 -8.80
N GLY A 166 -20.03 -1.48 -7.61
CA GLY A 166 -21.38 -0.94 -7.43
C GLY A 166 -21.58 0.44 -8.05
N TRP A 167 -20.52 1.25 -8.14
CA TRP A 167 -20.56 2.60 -8.72
C TRP A 167 -20.37 2.67 -10.23
N VAL A 168 -19.92 1.59 -10.88
CA VAL A 168 -19.53 1.60 -12.30
C VAL A 168 -20.65 2.14 -13.21
N LYS A 169 -21.84 1.57 -13.08
CA LYS A 169 -22.99 1.93 -13.96
C LYS A 169 -23.40 3.40 -13.81
N ASP A 170 -23.39 3.90 -12.59
CA ASP A 170 -23.81 5.28 -12.32
C ASP A 170 -22.77 6.28 -12.80
N TRP A 171 -21.50 6.01 -12.58
CA TRP A 171 -20.41 6.86 -13.07
C TRP A 171 -20.34 6.87 -14.59
N GLN A 172 -20.51 5.75 -15.27
CA GLN A 172 -20.57 5.67 -16.72
C GLN A 172 -21.76 6.47 -17.30
N LYS A 173 -22.91 6.50 -16.60
CA LYS A 173 -24.07 7.28 -17.01
C LYS A 173 -23.95 8.78 -16.73
N LEU A 174 -23.34 9.12 -15.61
CA LEU A 174 -23.23 10.51 -15.14
C LEU A 174 -22.12 11.27 -15.84
N TYR A 175 -20.94 10.67 -15.99
CA TYR A 175 -19.77 11.33 -16.51
C TYR A 175 -19.97 12.06 -17.84
N PRO A 176 -20.64 11.49 -18.86
CA PRO A 176 -20.91 12.19 -20.12
C PRO A 176 -21.82 13.41 -19.97
N LYS A 177 -22.69 13.44 -18.95
CA LYS A 177 -23.68 14.48 -18.71
C LYS A 177 -23.17 15.66 -17.87
N ILE A 178 -21.99 15.50 -17.27
CA ILE A 178 -21.38 16.56 -16.47
C ILE A 178 -20.74 17.57 -17.43
N GLU A 179 -21.19 18.82 -17.35
CA GLU A 179 -20.65 19.93 -18.17
C GLU A 179 -19.46 20.61 -17.49
N ASN A 180 -19.43 20.63 -16.15
CA ASN A 180 -18.38 21.28 -15.37
C ASN A 180 -17.04 20.52 -15.51
N PRO A 181 -15.98 21.14 -16.09
CA PRO A 181 -14.70 20.50 -16.32
C PRO A 181 -14.01 20.05 -15.03
N SER A 182 -14.07 20.87 -13.97
CA SER A 182 -13.43 20.55 -12.69
C SER A 182 -14.07 19.33 -12.02
N LEU A 183 -15.40 19.17 -12.17
CA LEU A 183 -16.09 18.00 -11.65
C LEU A 183 -15.72 16.73 -12.45
N LYS A 184 -15.60 16.83 -13.78
CA LYS A 184 -15.10 15.73 -14.62
C LYS A 184 -13.69 15.31 -14.20
N GLU A 185 -12.79 16.27 -14.02
CA GLU A 185 -11.43 16.03 -13.56
C GLU A 185 -11.43 15.36 -12.18
N THR A 186 -12.26 15.83 -11.25
CA THR A 186 -12.42 15.24 -9.92
C THR A 186 -12.86 13.78 -10.00
N MET A 187 -13.81 13.44 -10.88
CA MET A 187 -14.25 12.04 -11.06
C MET A 187 -13.12 11.16 -11.60
N VAL A 188 -12.37 11.62 -12.60
CA VAL A 188 -11.21 10.90 -13.14
C VAL A 188 -10.16 10.71 -12.04
N TRP A 189 -9.88 11.74 -11.27
CA TRP A 189 -8.92 11.68 -10.17
C TRP A 189 -9.38 10.71 -9.07
N ALA A 190 -10.65 10.76 -8.64
CA ALA A 190 -11.20 9.86 -7.65
C ALA A 190 -11.13 8.40 -8.10
N ASN A 191 -11.26 8.15 -9.40
CA ASN A 191 -11.08 6.83 -10.01
C ASN A 191 -9.60 6.50 -10.34
N LYS A 192 -8.66 7.26 -9.81
CA LYS A 192 -7.20 7.06 -10.00
C LYS A 192 -6.76 7.11 -11.47
N GLY A 193 -7.46 7.85 -12.31
CA GLY A 193 -7.19 7.94 -13.75
C GLY A 193 -7.45 6.65 -14.53
N LYS A 194 -8.15 5.68 -13.93
CA LYS A 194 -8.49 4.41 -14.56
C LYS A 194 -9.81 4.54 -15.33
N GLU A 195 -10.06 3.60 -16.23
CA GLU A 195 -11.35 3.45 -16.89
C GLU A 195 -12.44 3.09 -15.87
N PHE A 196 -13.64 3.67 -16.01
CA PHE A 196 -14.77 3.32 -15.16
C PHE A 196 -15.30 1.94 -15.55
N GLY A 197 -15.06 0.96 -14.69
CA GLY A 197 -15.45 -0.42 -14.92
C GLY A 197 -14.31 -1.33 -15.37
N ALA A 198 -13.07 -0.89 -15.28
CA ALA A 198 -11.93 -1.77 -15.44
C ALA A 198 -12.08 -2.99 -14.50
N SER A 199 -11.86 -4.17 -15.03
CA SER A 199 -11.86 -5.42 -14.27
C SER A 199 -10.47 -5.66 -13.68
N TYR A 200 -10.44 -6.07 -12.42
CA TYR A 200 -9.21 -6.39 -11.72
C TYR A 200 -9.29 -7.83 -11.21
N ASN A 201 -8.56 -8.74 -11.86
CA ASN A 201 -8.61 -10.17 -11.61
C ASN A 201 -7.26 -10.76 -11.19
N TRP A 202 -6.29 -9.91 -10.81
CA TRP A 202 -4.95 -10.36 -10.44
C TRP A 202 -4.98 -11.51 -9.41
N HIS A 203 -5.93 -11.47 -8.49
CA HIS A 203 -6.11 -12.48 -7.44
C HIS A 203 -6.51 -13.87 -7.99
N LYS A 204 -7.05 -13.95 -9.22
CA LYS A 204 -7.41 -15.21 -9.88
C LYS A 204 -6.32 -15.71 -10.82
N ASP A 205 -5.55 -14.79 -11.38
CA ASP A 205 -4.68 -15.06 -12.52
C ASP A 205 -3.19 -15.11 -12.12
N ASN A 206 -2.86 -15.00 -10.82
CA ASN A 206 -1.47 -14.98 -10.33
C ASN A 206 -1.22 -16.07 -9.28
N PRO A 207 -1.03 -17.34 -9.68
CA PRO A 207 -0.73 -18.42 -8.75
C PRO A 207 0.62 -18.20 -8.01
N VAL A 208 1.61 -17.59 -8.66
CA VAL A 208 2.93 -17.32 -8.06
C VAL A 208 2.81 -16.41 -6.83
N PHE A 209 1.94 -15.38 -6.90
CA PHE A 209 1.65 -14.55 -5.73
C PHE A 209 1.10 -15.39 -4.57
N TRP A 210 0.17 -16.30 -4.84
CA TRP A 210 -0.45 -17.13 -3.80
C TRP A 210 0.54 -18.11 -3.19
N ASP A 211 1.39 -18.76 -3.99
CA ASP A 211 2.44 -19.65 -3.48
C ASP A 211 3.39 -18.90 -2.54
N GLN A 212 3.83 -17.71 -2.93
CA GLN A 212 4.69 -16.87 -2.10
C GLN A 212 3.97 -16.34 -0.87
N PHE A 213 2.69 -15.94 -1.00
CA PHE A 213 1.87 -15.49 0.12
C PHE A 213 1.70 -16.58 1.16
N TYR A 214 1.32 -17.81 0.74
CA TYR A 214 1.16 -18.95 1.65
C TYR A 214 2.48 -19.33 2.33
N ALA A 215 3.61 -19.17 1.66
CA ALA A 215 4.93 -19.36 2.28
C ALA A 215 5.22 -18.35 3.41
N GLN A 216 4.58 -17.18 3.41
CA GLN A 216 4.71 -16.18 4.49
C GLN A 216 3.75 -16.40 5.67
N ILE A 217 2.71 -17.20 5.52
CA ILE A 217 1.68 -17.41 6.56
C ILE A 217 2.29 -17.79 7.92
N PRO A 218 3.33 -18.65 8.05
CA PRO A 218 3.94 -18.95 9.33
C PRO A 218 4.51 -17.74 10.07
N ASN A 219 4.86 -16.65 9.35
CA ASN A 219 5.39 -15.43 9.91
C ASN A 219 4.30 -14.35 10.13
N MET A 220 3.12 -14.57 9.56
CA MET A 220 2.05 -13.58 9.52
C MET A 220 1.39 -13.42 10.89
N LYS A 221 1.32 -12.20 11.39
CA LYS A 221 0.59 -11.85 12.62
C LYS A 221 -0.70 -11.08 12.33
N GLN A 222 -0.80 -10.46 11.17
CA GLN A 222 -1.98 -9.67 10.81
C GLN A 222 -2.29 -9.74 9.31
N LEU A 223 -3.53 -10.08 9.00
CA LEU A 223 -4.13 -9.94 7.67
C LEU A 223 -5.19 -8.85 7.73
N TYR A 224 -5.13 -7.91 6.82
CA TYR A 224 -6.14 -6.85 6.68
C TYR A 224 -6.76 -6.93 5.31
N PHE A 225 -8.04 -7.23 5.25
CA PHE A 225 -8.81 -7.28 4.00
C PHE A 225 -9.54 -5.97 3.77
N ALA A 226 -9.38 -5.39 2.59
CA ALA A 226 -10.05 -4.16 2.20
C ALA A 226 -10.27 -4.11 0.67
N GLY A 227 -10.84 -3.00 0.18
CA GLY A 227 -11.20 -2.84 -1.23
C GLY A 227 -12.46 -3.63 -1.57
N GLY A 228 -13.35 -3.12 -2.42
CA GLY A 228 -14.62 -3.75 -2.71
C GLY A 228 -15.37 -4.21 -1.46
N GLU A 229 -16.00 -5.37 -1.56
CA GLU A 229 -16.50 -6.14 -0.40
C GLU A 229 -15.79 -7.51 -0.41
N SER A 230 -14.80 -7.67 0.44
CA SER A 230 -13.93 -8.86 0.44
C SER A 230 -14.70 -10.16 0.69
N THR A 231 -15.77 -10.11 1.48
CA THR A 231 -16.60 -11.28 1.80
C THR A 231 -17.43 -11.83 0.63
N VAL A 232 -17.49 -11.13 -0.51
CA VAL A 232 -18.13 -11.65 -1.74
C VAL A 232 -17.11 -12.22 -2.74
N ILE A 233 -15.86 -12.35 -2.34
CA ILE A 233 -14.74 -12.88 -3.14
C ILE A 233 -14.38 -14.27 -2.60
N ALA A 234 -14.32 -15.28 -3.48
CA ALA A 234 -14.09 -16.67 -3.06
C ALA A 234 -12.73 -16.84 -2.39
N GLU A 235 -11.70 -16.23 -2.94
CA GLU A 235 -10.32 -16.27 -2.46
C GLU A 235 -10.16 -15.72 -1.03
N HIS A 236 -11.11 -14.90 -0.55
CA HIS A 236 -11.15 -14.48 0.85
C HIS A 236 -11.29 -15.66 1.81
N TYR A 237 -12.15 -16.60 1.47
CA TYR A 237 -12.38 -17.80 2.29
C TYR A 237 -11.27 -18.81 2.14
N GLU A 238 -10.70 -18.96 0.94
CA GLU A 238 -9.55 -19.83 0.69
C GLU A 238 -8.32 -19.45 1.52
N ILE A 239 -8.16 -18.16 1.86
CA ILE A 239 -7.08 -17.70 2.74
C ILE A 239 -7.34 -18.07 4.22
N LEU A 240 -8.61 -18.20 4.60
CA LEU A 240 -8.99 -18.46 6.00
C LEU A 240 -9.08 -19.94 6.34
N ASP A 241 -9.19 -20.83 5.35
CA ASP A 241 -9.20 -22.29 5.47
C ASP A 241 -7.78 -22.87 5.58
#